data_b5e6add4509879f2a8adcacfa41aff56
#
_entry.id   b5e6add4509879f2a8adcacfa41aff56
#
_cell.length_a   1.000
_cell.length_b   1.000
_cell.length_c   1.000
_cell.angle_alpha   90.00
_cell.angle_beta   90.00
_cell.angle_gamma   90.00
#
_symmetry.space_group_name_H-M   'P 1'
#
loop_
_entity.id
_entity.type
_entity.pdbx_description
1 polymer ?
#
loop_
_entity_poly.entity_id
_entity_poly.type
_entity_poly.pdbx_seq_one_letter_code
_entity_poly.pdbx_strand_id
1 'polypeptide(L)'
;MAMKWLLVASAALYLFGSFRRPLFALGLGAGLAYLALRGISLGRLPLVGPHDTIAFFSASIGLMTLPFLFSPSLRNSSAFPWATGGTAAVFALFSLAFPALAMPLPPILNTLWFELHVALAFFAYALFTIGAIMGVLFLAGGERRLLDLQYRAALVGYTFFSGSMVAGGIWGYYAWGTYWLWTPKELWTSILWIFYTFWLHLRLRGAGGDRLLAWTGILGFGVMLFTYLGVSMLMKSSHSF
;
A
#
# COMPACT_ATOMS: atom_id res chain seq x y z
N MET A 1 14.85 -21.40 3.25
CA MET A 1 15.87 -20.43 2.80
C MET A 1 15.70 -19.99 1.35
N ALA A 2 15.43 -20.87 0.41
CA ALA A 2 15.33 -20.51 -1.01
C ALA A 2 14.28 -19.42 -1.35
N MET A 3 13.10 -19.44 -0.75
CA MET A 3 12.04 -18.46 -1.04
C MET A 3 12.43 -16.99 -0.78
N LYS A 4 13.25 -16.71 0.23
CA LYS A 4 13.63 -15.32 0.56
C LYS A 4 14.43 -14.64 -0.57
N TRP A 5 15.16 -15.42 -1.36
CA TRP A 5 15.89 -14.91 -2.53
C TRP A 5 14.97 -14.31 -3.59
N LEU A 6 13.69 -14.74 -3.66
CA LEU A 6 12.71 -14.12 -4.55
C LEU A 6 12.40 -12.67 -4.15
N LEU A 7 12.38 -12.35 -2.85
CA LEU A 7 12.21 -10.94 -2.40
C LEU A 7 13.44 -10.10 -2.73
N VAL A 8 14.64 -10.67 -2.56
CA VAL A 8 15.89 -9.99 -2.96
C VAL A 8 15.94 -9.77 -4.46
N ALA A 9 15.57 -10.79 -5.25
CA ALA A 9 15.48 -10.69 -6.70
C ALA A 9 14.43 -9.66 -7.13
N SER A 10 13.25 -9.67 -6.49
CA SER A 10 12.20 -8.68 -6.71
C SER A 10 12.71 -7.26 -6.48
N ALA A 11 13.38 -7.01 -5.35
CA ALA A 11 13.95 -5.71 -5.03
C ALA A 11 15.01 -5.26 -6.05
N ALA A 12 15.93 -6.14 -6.41
CA ALA A 12 16.93 -5.85 -7.42
C ALA A 12 16.29 -5.53 -8.78
N LEU A 13 15.32 -6.33 -9.21
CA LEU A 13 14.60 -6.14 -10.47
C LEU A 13 13.77 -4.85 -10.48
N TYR A 14 13.19 -4.42 -9.37
CA TYR A 14 12.53 -3.12 -9.26
C TYR A 14 13.52 -1.97 -9.44
N LEU A 15 14.71 -2.04 -8.83
CA LEU A 15 15.75 -1.03 -8.98
C LEU A 15 16.27 -0.97 -10.42
N PHE A 16 16.61 -2.12 -11.03
CA PHE A 16 17.02 -2.18 -12.44
C PHE A 16 15.88 -1.90 -13.40
N GLY A 17 14.64 -2.19 -13.02
CA GLY A 17 13.42 -1.92 -13.78
C GLY A 17 13.13 -0.43 -13.97
N SER A 18 13.77 0.42 -13.18
CA SER A 18 13.76 1.87 -13.37
C SER A 18 14.37 2.29 -14.71
N PHE A 19 15.32 1.51 -15.24
CA PHE A 19 15.92 1.71 -16.56
C PHE A 19 15.14 1.03 -17.68
N ARG A 20 14.46 -0.10 -17.39
CA ARG A 20 13.76 -0.91 -18.40
C ARG A 20 12.46 -1.48 -17.83
N ARG A 21 11.31 -0.99 -18.29
CA ARG A 21 9.98 -1.40 -17.82
C ARG A 21 9.73 -2.91 -17.77
N PRO A 22 10.22 -3.74 -18.71
CA PRO A 22 10.09 -5.20 -18.59
C PRO A 22 10.72 -5.77 -17.32
N LEU A 23 11.86 -5.21 -16.87
CA LEU A 23 12.50 -5.63 -15.62
C LEU A 23 11.66 -5.29 -14.40
N PHE A 24 10.95 -4.15 -14.42
CA PHE A 24 10.00 -3.79 -13.37
C PHE A 24 8.88 -4.83 -13.26
N ALA A 25 8.31 -5.24 -14.40
CA ALA A 25 7.29 -6.29 -14.44
C ALA A 25 7.82 -7.65 -13.95
N LEU A 26 9.07 -7.99 -14.27
CA LEU A 26 9.73 -9.18 -13.74
C LEU A 26 9.95 -9.09 -12.22
N GLY A 27 10.28 -7.90 -11.69
CA GLY A 27 10.37 -7.64 -10.26
C GLY A 27 9.04 -7.90 -9.55
N LEU A 28 7.93 -7.41 -10.11
CA LEU A 28 6.59 -7.73 -9.63
C LEU A 28 6.32 -9.23 -9.71
N GLY A 29 6.64 -9.88 -10.84
CA GLY A 29 6.50 -11.33 -11.00
C GLY A 29 7.22 -12.13 -9.93
N ALA A 30 8.46 -11.76 -9.59
CA ALA A 30 9.23 -12.39 -8.52
C ALA A 30 8.58 -12.18 -7.14
N GLY A 31 8.07 -10.98 -6.85
CA GLY A 31 7.34 -10.67 -5.61
C GLY A 31 6.03 -11.47 -5.51
N LEU A 32 5.25 -11.54 -6.58
CA LEU A 32 4.02 -12.34 -6.63
C LEU A 32 4.31 -13.84 -6.52
N ALA A 33 5.36 -14.33 -7.16
CA ALA A 33 5.80 -15.73 -7.03
C ALA A 33 6.18 -16.05 -5.58
N TYR A 34 6.89 -15.12 -4.90
CA TYR A 34 7.16 -15.26 -3.48
C TYR A 34 5.88 -15.40 -2.65
N LEU A 35 4.91 -14.48 -2.85
CA LEU A 35 3.64 -14.48 -2.11
C LEU A 35 2.83 -15.75 -2.40
N ALA A 36 2.80 -16.22 -3.65
CA ALA A 36 2.12 -17.46 -4.02
C ALA A 36 2.72 -18.68 -3.33
N LEU A 37 4.06 -18.84 -3.41
CA LEU A 37 4.76 -19.95 -2.75
C LEU A 37 4.62 -19.90 -1.22
N ARG A 38 4.66 -18.67 -0.66
CA ARG A 38 4.42 -18.47 0.76
C ARG A 38 3.00 -18.84 1.16
N GLY A 39 2.01 -18.42 0.36
CA GLY A 39 0.60 -18.77 0.55
C GLY A 39 0.37 -20.28 0.49
N ILE A 40 0.95 -20.96 -0.50
CA ILE A 40 0.89 -22.43 -0.61
C ILE A 40 1.48 -23.09 0.65
N SER A 41 2.63 -22.60 1.14
CA SER A 41 3.29 -23.15 2.33
C SER A 41 2.51 -22.94 3.62
N LEU A 42 1.65 -21.90 3.67
CA LEU A 42 0.80 -21.56 4.82
C LEU A 42 -0.61 -22.13 4.70
N GLY A 43 -1.03 -22.61 3.51
CA GLY A 43 -2.41 -22.99 3.21
C GLY A 43 -3.40 -21.82 3.23
N ARG A 44 -2.91 -20.56 3.09
CA ARG A 44 -3.71 -19.32 3.15
C ARG A 44 -2.97 -18.15 2.51
N LEU A 45 -3.66 -17.03 2.27
CA LEU A 45 -2.98 -15.82 1.84
C LEU A 45 -2.01 -15.29 2.93
N PRO A 46 -0.78 -14.83 2.55
CA PRO A 46 0.22 -14.34 3.47
C PRO A 46 -0.08 -12.88 3.89
N LEU A 47 -1.15 -12.69 4.67
CA LEU A 47 -1.68 -11.38 5.07
C LEU A 47 -1.61 -11.14 6.59
N VAL A 48 -0.89 -11.99 7.32
CA VAL A 48 -0.78 -11.92 8.79
C VAL A 48 0.68 -11.90 9.21
N GLY A 49 1.00 -10.97 10.10
CA GLY A 49 2.35 -10.73 10.61
C GLY A 49 3.17 -9.76 9.75
N PRO A 50 4.17 -9.08 10.36
CA PRO A 50 4.90 -7.99 9.71
C PRO A 50 5.64 -8.44 8.45
N HIS A 51 6.29 -9.61 8.48
CA HIS A 51 7.00 -10.14 7.31
C HIS A 51 6.10 -10.25 6.09
N ASP A 52 4.95 -10.93 6.23
CA ASP A 52 4.06 -11.26 5.14
C ASP A 52 3.31 -10.01 4.64
N THR A 53 2.85 -9.13 5.54
CA THR A 53 2.12 -7.91 5.19
C THR A 53 3.02 -6.87 4.52
N ILE A 54 4.27 -6.71 4.94
CA ILE A 54 5.23 -5.80 4.32
C ILE A 54 5.63 -6.30 2.93
N ALA A 55 5.84 -7.63 2.76
CA ALA A 55 6.08 -8.22 1.45
C ALA A 55 4.88 -8.03 0.50
N PHE A 56 3.67 -8.22 1.01
CA PHE A 56 2.43 -7.96 0.26
C PHE A 56 2.29 -6.48 -0.12
N PHE A 57 2.67 -5.55 0.76
CA PHE A 57 2.67 -4.12 0.47
C PHE A 57 3.65 -3.77 -0.65
N SER A 58 4.87 -4.32 -0.64
CA SER A 58 5.82 -4.17 -1.74
C SER A 58 5.23 -4.60 -3.09
N ALA A 59 4.64 -5.81 -3.14
CA ALA A 59 4.00 -6.32 -4.36
C ALA A 59 2.80 -5.45 -4.78
N SER A 60 2.03 -4.93 -3.82
CA SER A 60 0.90 -4.01 -4.08
C SER A 60 1.38 -2.71 -4.72
N ILE A 61 2.51 -2.13 -4.24
CA ILE A 61 3.12 -0.94 -4.86
C ILE A 61 3.51 -1.27 -6.30
N GLY A 62 4.19 -2.40 -6.54
CA GLY A 62 4.57 -2.84 -7.88
C GLY A 62 3.36 -2.99 -8.80
N LEU A 63 2.31 -3.67 -8.35
CA LEU A 63 1.09 -3.92 -9.10
C LEU A 63 0.35 -2.61 -9.44
N MET A 64 0.13 -1.75 -8.45
CA MET A 64 -0.58 -0.49 -8.64
C MET A 64 0.24 0.53 -9.44
N THR A 65 1.56 0.36 -9.56
CA THR A 65 2.42 1.19 -10.41
C THR A 65 2.24 0.87 -11.91
N LEU A 66 1.90 -0.36 -12.29
CA LEU A 66 1.83 -0.77 -13.69
C LEU A 66 0.95 0.13 -14.58
N PRO A 67 -0.30 0.48 -14.21
CA PRO A 67 -1.13 1.36 -15.04
C PRO A 67 -0.47 2.72 -15.33
N PHE A 68 0.28 3.24 -14.37
CA PHE A 68 0.98 4.52 -14.49
C PHE A 68 2.24 4.42 -15.36
N LEU A 69 2.97 3.29 -15.30
CA LEU A 69 4.14 3.05 -16.14
C LEU A 69 3.79 3.03 -17.65
N PHE A 70 2.60 2.55 -17.96
CA PHE A 70 2.13 2.50 -19.35
C PHE A 70 1.34 3.75 -19.76
N SER A 71 1.11 4.68 -18.84
CA SER A 71 0.44 5.96 -19.14
C SER A 71 1.31 6.81 -20.09
N PRO A 72 0.74 7.38 -21.15
CA PRO A 72 1.44 8.30 -22.06
C PRO A 72 2.08 9.47 -21.29
N SER A 73 1.43 9.94 -20.22
CA SER A 73 1.88 11.06 -19.40
C SER A 73 3.21 10.81 -18.67
N LEU A 74 3.53 9.55 -18.37
CA LEU A 74 4.75 9.16 -17.65
C LEU A 74 5.73 8.36 -18.51
N ARG A 75 5.45 8.24 -19.82
CA ARG A 75 6.27 7.44 -20.72
C ARG A 75 7.74 7.86 -20.75
N ASN A 76 8.00 9.16 -20.66
CA ASN A 76 9.35 9.75 -20.73
C ASN A 76 9.91 10.10 -19.35
N SER A 77 9.18 9.85 -18.25
CA SER A 77 9.69 10.07 -16.91
C SER A 77 10.58 8.90 -16.48
N SER A 78 11.84 9.17 -16.17
CA SER A 78 12.74 8.22 -15.50
C SER A 78 12.56 8.27 -13.98
N ALA A 79 12.24 9.44 -13.43
CA ALA A 79 12.12 9.64 -11.99
C ALA A 79 10.96 8.84 -11.36
N PHE A 80 9.84 8.70 -12.06
CA PHE A 80 8.68 7.97 -11.54
C PHE A 80 8.95 6.48 -11.32
N PRO A 81 9.45 5.70 -12.32
CA PRO A 81 9.80 4.29 -12.09
C PRO A 81 10.91 4.12 -11.05
N TRP A 82 11.87 5.03 -10.96
CA TRP A 82 12.90 5.02 -9.92
C TRP A 82 12.31 5.18 -8.52
N ALA A 83 11.43 6.16 -8.32
CA ALA A 83 10.83 6.41 -7.03
C ALA A 83 9.88 5.25 -6.61
N THR A 84 9.02 4.78 -7.52
CA THR A 84 8.09 3.69 -7.20
C THR A 84 8.81 2.34 -7.05
N GLY A 85 9.76 2.03 -7.94
CA GLY A 85 10.58 0.81 -7.86
C GLY A 85 11.48 0.81 -6.63
N GLY A 86 12.12 1.95 -6.32
CA GLY A 86 12.91 2.12 -5.10
C GLY A 86 12.08 1.91 -3.84
N THR A 87 10.87 2.48 -3.79
CA THR A 87 9.95 2.29 -2.65
C THR A 87 9.53 0.82 -2.52
N ALA A 88 9.14 0.17 -3.62
CA ALA A 88 8.78 -1.25 -3.59
C ALA A 88 9.98 -2.12 -3.14
N ALA A 89 11.20 -1.84 -3.63
CA ALA A 89 12.41 -2.53 -3.23
C ALA A 89 12.72 -2.37 -1.74
N VAL A 90 12.57 -1.14 -1.21
CA VAL A 90 12.76 -0.88 0.24
C VAL A 90 11.79 -1.73 1.06
N PHE A 91 10.51 -1.79 0.72
CA PHE A 91 9.55 -2.62 1.46
C PHE A 91 9.80 -4.12 1.27
N ALA A 92 10.23 -4.58 0.08
CA ALA A 92 10.61 -5.97 -0.13
C ALA A 92 11.78 -6.37 0.78
N LEU A 93 12.82 -5.55 0.87
CA LEU A 93 13.97 -5.80 1.74
C LEU A 93 13.63 -5.62 3.21
N PHE A 94 12.81 -4.62 3.56
CA PHE A 94 12.39 -4.39 4.94
C PHE A 94 11.57 -5.55 5.50
N SER A 95 10.80 -6.25 4.66
CA SER A 95 10.09 -7.46 5.10
C SER A 95 11.05 -8.53 5.65
N LEU A 96 12.29 -8.61 5.13
CA LEU A 96 13.30 -9.58 5.55
C LEU A 96 13.85 -9.32 6.97
N ALA A 97 13.64 -8.11 7.51
CA ALA A 97 14.01 -7.77 8.89
C ALA A 97 13.13 -8.51 9.92
N PHE A 98 11.98 -9.04 9.49
CA PHE A 98 11.06 -9.77 10.35
C PHE A 98 11.11 -11.27 10.08
N PRO A 99 10.91 -12.12 11.12
CA PRO A 99 10.89 -13.56 10.93
C PRO A 99 9.64 -14.00 10.14
N ALA A 100 9.84 -14.87 9.15
CA ALA A 100 8.75 -15.49 8.38
C ALA A 100 8.14 -16.66 9.17
N LEU A 101 7.38 -16.34 10.21
CA LEU A 101 6.77 -17.35 11.09
C LEU A 101 5.59 -18.04 10.38
N ALA A 102 5.48 -19.36 10.56
CA ALA A 102 4.32 -20.13 10.15
C ALA A 102 3.45 -20.40 11.39
N MET A 103 2.74 -19.37 11.86
CA MET A 103 1.83 -19.52 12.99
C MET A 103 0.46 -20.01 12.51
N PRO A 104 -0.22 -20.88 13.29
CA PRO A 104 -1.60 -21.24 13.00
C PRO A 104 -2.48 -19.98 13.01
N LEU A 105 -3.38 -19.88 12.04
CA LEU A 105 -4.28 -18.73 11.95
C LEU A 105 -5.41 -18.91 12.99
N PRO A 106 -5.65 -17.94 13.88
CA PRO A 106 -6.82 -17.95 14.71
C PRO A 106 -8.09 -18.04 13.84
N PRO A 107 -9.11 -18.85 14.22
CA PRO A 107 -10.32 -19.04 13.42
C PRO A 107 -11.01 -17.72 13.00
N ILE A 108 -10.92 -16.72 13.86
CA ILE A 108 -11.48 -15.37 13.64
C ILE A 108 -10.85 -14.63 12.43
N LEU A 109 -9.61 -14.98 12.04
CA LEU A 109 -8.91 -14.42 10.88
C LEU A 109 -9.10 -15.27 9.62
N ASN A 110 -9.66 -16.48 9.74
CA ASN A 110 -9.85 -17.37 8.60
C ASN A 110 -11.20 -17.10 7.93
N THR A 111 -11.36 -15.91 7.39
CA THR A 111 -12.59 -15.48 6.71
C THR A 111 -12.28 -14.67 5.46
N LEU A 112 -13.12 -14.80 4.43
CA LEU A 112 -13.00 -13.99 3.22
C LEU A 112 -13.06 -12.47 3.52
N TRP A 113 -13.85 -12.08 4.50
CA TRP A 113 -13.96 -10.66 4.87
C TRP A 113 -12.67 -10.08 5.41
N PHE A 114 -11.91 -10.86 6.22
CA PHE A 114 -10.58 -10.47 6.67
C PHE A 114 -9.60 -10.35 5.50
N GLU A 115 -9.58 -11.33 4.60
CA GLU A 115 -8.68 -11.30 3.44
C GLU A 115 -8.98 -10.13 2.51
N LEU A 116 -10.26 -9.86 2.22
CA LEU A 116 -10.69 -8.69 1.43
C LEU A 116 -10.32 -7.37 2.12
N HIS A 117 -10.58 -7.26 3.43
CA HIS A 117 -10.22 -6.08 4.21
C HIS A 117 -8.73 -5.76 4.05
N VAL A 118 -7.87 -6.72 4.31
CA VAL A 118 -6.42 -6.52 4.28
C VAL A 118 -5.93 -6.25 2.85
N ALA A 119 -6.37 -7.03 1.86
CA ALA A 119 -5.94 -6.85 0.47
C ALA A 119 -6.34 -5.47 -0.07
N LEU A 120 -7.59 -5.05 0.12
CA LEU A 120 -8.08 -3.74 -0.31
C LEU A 120 -7.36 -2.59 0.41
N ALA A 121 -7.05 -2.75 1.72
CA ALA A 121 -6.25 -1.77 2.45
C ALA A 121 -4.87 -1.59 1.82
N PHE A 122 -4.16 -2.67 1.49
CA PHE A 122 -2.83 -2.58 0.90
C PHE A 122 -2.84 -2.03 -0.53
N PHE A 123 -3.87 -2.31 -1.33
CA PHE A 123 -4.02 -1.67 -2.64
C PHE A 123 -4.25 -0.16 -2.50
N ALA A 124 -5.05 0.26 -1.53
CA ALA A 124 -5.23 1.67 -1.20
C ALA A 124 -3.93 2.32 -0.74
N TYR A 125 -3.20 1.68 0.17
CA TYR A 125 -1.91 2.18 0.68
C TYR A 125 -0.87 2.32 -0.42
N ALA A 126 -0.82 1.37 -1.36
CA ALA A 126 0.03 1.44 -2.53
C ALA A 126 -0.31 2.66 -3.41
N LEU A 127 -1.59 2.91 -3.65
CA LEU A 127 -2.04 4.07 -4.43
C LEU A 127 -1.79 5.40 -3.71
N PHE A 128 -1.94 5.45 -2.40
CA PHE A 128 -1.57 6.63 -1.61
C PHE A 128 -0.06 6.88 -1.65
N THR A 129 0.75 5.83 -1.62
CA THR A 129 2.21 5.90 -1.81
C THR A 129 2.57 6.47 -3.19
N ILE A 130 1.95 5.94 -4.25
CA ILE A 130 2.15 6.41 -5.62
C ILE A 130 1.72 7.88 -5.75
N GLY A 131 0.59 8.25 -5.15
CA GLY A 131 0.14 9.63 -5.09
C GLY A 131 1.13 10.55 -4.40
N ALA A 132 1.71 10.14 -3.28
CA ALA A 132 2.74 10.91 -2.58
C ALA A 132 4.01 11.08 -3.43
N ILE A 133 4.45 10.03 -4.12
CA ILE A 133 5.58 10.10 -5.06
C ILE A 133 5.31 11.12 -6.17
N MET A 134 4.10 11.12 -6.76
CA MET A 134 3.71 12.12 -7.75
C MET A 134 3.72 13.54 -7.20
N GLY A 135 3.28 13.72 -5.95
CA GLY A 135 3.37 15.01 -5.24
C GLY A 135 4.81 15.49 -5.08
N VAL A 136 5.72 14.60 -4.67
CA VAL A 136 7.17 14.93 -4.56
C VAL A 136 7.75 15.29 -5.92
N LEU A 137 7.46 14.52 -6.96
CA LEU A 137 7.94 14.79 -8.32
C LEU A 137 7.37 16.11 -8.87
N PHE A 138 6.12 16.45 -8.55
CA PHE A 138 5.53 17.74 -8.89
C PHE A 138 6.29 18.88 -8.19
N LEU A 139 6.58 18.77 -6.91
CA LEU A 139 7.30 19.79 -6.17
C LEU A 139 8.74 20.01 -6.70
N ALA A 140 9.34 18.95 -7.22
CA ALA A 140 10.69 18.99 -7.82
C ALA A 140 10.71 19.54 -9.25
N GLY A 141 9.71 19.22 -10.09
CA GLY A 141 9.71 19.52 -11.53
C GLY A 141 8.60 20.44 -12.02
N GLY A 142 7.58 20.73 -11.21
CA GLY A 142 6.50 21.66 -11.51
C GLY A 142 5.45 21.20 -12.54
N GLU A 143 5.49 19.95 -12.99
CA GLU A 143 4.58 19.42 -14.02
C GLU A 143 3.17 19.17 -13.48
N ARG A 144 2.22 20.05 -13.81
CA ARG A 144 0.81 19.96 -13.33
C ARG A 144 0.14 18.61 -13.60
N ARG A 145 0.49 17.91 -14.66
CA ARG A 145 -0.02 16.58 -14.96
C ARG A 145 0.22 15.56 -13.84
N LEU A 146 1.29 15.74 -13.03
CA LEU A 146 1.58 14.88 -11.89
C LEU A 146 0.54 15.04 -10.77
N LEU A 147 -0.01 16.25 -10.59
CA LEU A 147 -1.11 16.47 -9.64
C LEU A 147 -2.41 15.81 -10.09
N ASP A 148 -2.69 15.77 -11.40
CA ASP A 148 -3.86 15.07 -11.91
C ASP A 148 -3.73 13.56 -11.71
N LEU A 149 -2.52 13.02 -11.89
CA LEU A 149 -2.22 11.61 -11.61
C LEU A 149 -2.24 11.30 -10.10
N GLN A 150 -1.74 12.22 -9.26
CA GLN A 150 -1.85 12.14 -7.81
C GLN A 150 -3.33 12.04 -7.39
N TYR A 151 -4.18 12.91 -7.95
CA TYR A 151 -5.62 12.89 -7.69
C TYR A 151 -6.27 11.57 -8.10
N ARG A 152 -5.95 11.05 -9.29
CA ARG A 152 -6.49 9.77 -9.77
C ARG A 152 -6.05 8.61 -8.88
N ALA A 153 -4.78 8.57 -8.50
CA ALA A 153 -4.27 7.56 -7.57
C ALA A 153 -4.99 7.63 -6.22
N ALA A 154 -5.13 8.83 -5.66
CA ALA A 154 -5.80 9.03 -4.39
C ALA A 154 -7.30 8.68 -4.46
N LEU A 155 -8.00 9.02 -5.56
CA LEU A 155 -9.41 8.70 -5.74
C LEU A 155 -9.67 7.20 -5.78
N VAL A 156 -8.90 6.47 -6.59
CA VAL A 156 -8.99 5.00 -6.67
C VAL A 156 -8.56 4.37 -5.35
N GLY A 157 -7.49 4.87 -4.72
CA GLY A 157 -7.03 4.44 -3.41
C GLY A 157 -8.10 4.64 -2.33
N TYR A 158 -8.77 5.78 -2.33
CA TYR A 158 -9.86 6.07 -1.41
C TYR A 158 -11.05 5.12 -1.59
N THR A 159 -11.37 4.76 -2.84
CA THR A 159 -12.42 3.77 -3.14
C THR A 159 -12.06 2.40 -2.58
N PHE A 160 -10.83 1.92 -2.80
CA PHE A 160 -10.36 0.65 -2.20
C PHE A 160 -10.33 0.72 -0.68
N PHE A 161 -9.91 1.85 -0.11
CA PHE A 161 -9.86 2.03 1.33
C PHE A 161 -11.26 2.00 1.96
N SER A 162 -12.23 2.67 1.34
CA SER A 162 -13.64 2.62 1.76
C SER A 162 -14.19 1.20 1.70
N GLY A 163 -13.91 0.47 0.62
CA GLY A 163 -14.25 -0.95 0.50
C GLY A 163 -13.59 -1.82 1.59
N SER A 164 -12.32 -1.53 1.89
CA SER A 164 -11.61 -2.18 3.00
C SER A 164 -12.29 -1.93 4.34
N MET A 165 -12.70 -0.68 4.63
CA MET A 165 -13.41 -0.36 5.88
C MET A 165 -14.74 -1.12 6.00
N VAL A 166 -15.50 -1.23 4.91
CA VAL A 166 -16.75 -2.00 4.88
C VAL A 166 -16.48 -3.49 5.15
N ALA A 167 -15.50 -4.08 4.43
CA ALA A 167 -15.13 -5.48 4.63
C ALA A 167 -14.61 -5.73 6.06
N GLY A 168 -13.82 -4.79 6.60
CA GLY A 168 -13.31 -4.84 7.97
C GLY A 168 -14.41 -4.73 9.02
N GLY A 169 -15.43 -3.87 8.80
CA GLY A 169 -16.60 -3.78 9.65
C GLY A 169 -17.41 -5.09 9.66
N ILE A 170 -17.67 -5.67 8.50
CA ILE A 170 -18.35 -6.95 8.39
C ILE A 170 -17.55 -8.05 9.11
N TRP A 171 -16.24 -8.11 8.87
CA TRP A 171 -15.35 -9.01 9.60
C TRP A 171 -15.43 -8.80 11.12
N GLY A 172 -15.37 -7.54 11.58
CA GLY A 172 -15.49 -7.18 12.99
C GLY A 172 -16.80 -7.65 13.62
N TYR A 173 -17.90 -7.57 12.89
CA TYR A 173 -19.19 -8.10 13.36
C TYR A 173 -19.14 -9.61 13.59
N TYR A 174 -18.56 -10.37 12.68
CA TYR A 174 -18.40 -11.83 12.86
C TYR A 174 -17.41 -12.17 13.97
N ALA A 175 -16.40 -11.32 14.17
CA ALA A 175 -15.32 -11.56 15.11
C ALA A 175 -15.67 -11.19 16.55
N TRP A 176 -16.40 -10.08 16.75
CA TRP A 176 -16.63 -9.46 18.06
C TRP A 176 -18.08 -9.05 18.31
N GLY A 177 -19.01 -9.33 17.38
CA GLY A 177 -20.43 -8.96 17.50
C GLY A 177 -20.72 -7.47 17.29
N THR A 178 -19.74 -6.69 16.84
CA THR A 178 -19.89 -5.26 16.53
C THR A 178 -19.11 -4.87 15.29
N TYR A 179 -19.63 -3.92 14.52
CA TYR A 179 -18.97 -3.42 13.30
C TYR A 179 -17.74 -2.55 13.59
N TRP A 180 -17.67 -1.94 14.77
CA TRP A 180 -16.62 -0.98 15.13
C TRP A 180 -16.41 -0.95 16.63
N LEU A 181 -15.18 -1.13 17.10
CA LEU A 181 -14.79 -1.20 18.51
C LEU A 181 -14.12 0.09 19.03
N TRP A 182 -13.83 1.04 18.13
CA TRP A 182 -13.07 2.25 18.42
C TRP A 182 -11.67 1.98 19.02
N THR A 183 -11.07 0.88 18.60
CA THR A 183 -9.67 0.58 18.92
C THR A 183 -8.75 1.66 18.34
N PRO A 184 -7.51 1.82 18.86
CA PRO A 184 -6.55 2.77 18.27
C PRO A 184 -6.37 2.59 16.78
N LYS A 185 -6.38 1.35 16.27
CA LYS A 185 -6.26 1.06 14.84
C LYS A 185 -7.45 1.56 14.04
N GLU A 186 -8.65 1.32 14.52
CA GLU A 186 -9.89 1.77 13.88
C GLU A 186 -10.02 3.29 13.92
N LEU A 187 -9.62 3.93 15.04
CA LEU A 187 -9.61 5.39 15.15
C LEU A 187 -8.68 6.02 14.09
N TRP A 188 -7.44 5.52 13.98
CA TRP A 188 -6.50 6.02 12.97
C TRP A 188 -6.93 5.69 11.54
N THR A 189 -7.63 4.58 11.33
CA THR A 189 -8.28 4.25 10.04
C THR A 189 -9.34 5.29 9.70
N SER A 190 -10.19 5.69 10.68
CA SER A 190 -11.19 6.75 10.50
C SER A 190 -10.53 8.11 10.20
N ILE A 191 -9.45 8.46 10.91
CA ILE A 191 -8.69 9.69 10.68
C ILE A 191 -8.13 9.70 9.26
N LEU A 192 -7.54 8.61 8.79
CA LEU A 192 -7.02 8.48 7.44
C LEU A 192 -8.12 8.67 6.39
N TRP A 193 -9.28 8.05 6.60
CA TRP A 193 -10.43 8.17 5.70
C TRP A 193 -10.94 9.60 5.61
N ILE A 194 -11.12 10.29 6.75
CA ILE A 194 -11.53 11.70 6.82
C ILE A 194 -10.48 12.59 6.16
N PHE A 195 -9.19 12.32 6.38
CA PHE A 195 -8.10 13.07 5.79
C PHE A 195 -8.17 13.05 4.25
N TYR A 196 -8.30 11.87 3.64
CA TYR A 196 -8.42 11.78 2.19
C TYR A 196 -9.76 12.29 1.66
N THR A 197 -10.85 12.17 2.41
CA THR A 197 -12.12 12.83 2.10
C THR A 197 -11.92 14.34 1.97
N PHE A 198 -11.30 14.97 2.96
CA PHE A 198 -11.00 16.40 2.96
C PHE A 198 -10.09 16.79 1.79
N TRP A 199 -9.02 16.03 1.57
CA TRP A 199 -8.07 16.28 0.49
C TRP A 199 -8.73 16.21 -0.90
N LEU A 200 -9.59 15.21 -1.14
CA LEU A 200 -10.36 15.08 -2.38
C LEU A 200 -11.31 16.27 -2.58
N HIS A 201 -11.96 16.75 -1.52
CA HIS A 201 -12.82 17.92 -1.58
C HIS A 201 -12.05 19.21 -1.87
N LEU A 202 -10.87 19.41 -1.29
CA LEU A 202 -10.00 20.54 -1.63
C LEU A 202 -9.67 20.54 -3.13
N ARG A 203 -9.32 19.38 -3.66
CA ARG A 203 -8.99 19.22 -5.09
C ARG A 203 -10.19 19.52 -5.98
N LEU A 204 -11.37 18.99 -5.66
CA LEU A 204 -12.60 19.18 -6.44
C LEU A 204 -13.05 20.65 -6.46
N ARG A 205 -12.87 21.36 -5.35
CA ARG A 205 -13.23 22.78 -5.24
C ARG A 205 -12.19 23.73 -5.86
N GLY A 206 -11.06 23.20 -6.33
CA GLY A 206 -9.94 24.04 -6.82
C GLY A 206 -9.34 24.91 -5.71
N ALA A 207 -9.56 24.57 -4.45
CA ALA A 207 -9.08 25.35 -3.32
C ALA A 207 -7.64 24.96 -2.95
N GLY A 208 -6.86 25.93 -2.52
CA GLY A 208 -5.57 25.70 -1.85
C GLY A 208 -4.33 25.76 -2.75
N GLY A 209 -4.47 25.86 -4.06
CA GLY A 209 -3.31 25.94 -4.97
C GLY A 209 -2.51 24.63 -5.09
N ASP A 210 -1.75 24.52 -6.17
CA ASP A 210 -1.08 23.28 -6.59
C ASP A 210 -0.06 22.74 -5.56
N ARG A 211 0.70 23.63 -4.92
CA ARG A 211 1.72 23.24 -3.91
C ARG A 211 1.10 22.70 -2.63
N LEU A 212 0.02 23.32 -2.16
CA LEU A 212 -0.68 22.85 -0.96
C LEU A 212 -1.28 21.46 -1.18
N LEU A 213 -1.88 21.24 -2.36
CA LEU A 213 -2.42 19.93 -2.72
C LEU A 213 -1.32 18.85 -2.77
N ALA A 214 -0.15 19.16 -3.33
CA ALA A 214 0.98 18.24 -3.34
C ALA A 214 1.43 17.89 -1.92
N TRP A 215 1.68 18.89 -1.07
CA TRP A 215 2.14 18.70 0.31
C TRP A 215 1.12 17.94 1.17
N THR A 216 -0.15 18.27 1.05
CA THR A 216 -1.19 17.57 1.82
C THR A 216 -1.35 16.12 1.35
N GLY A 217 -1.18 15.82 0.05
CA GLY A 217 -1.14 14.44 -0.44
C GLY A 217 0.07 13.65 0.08
N ILE A 218 1.25 14.30 0.21
CA ILE A 218 2.44 13.69 0.84
C ILE A 218 2.19 13.46 2.34
N LEU A 219 1.58 14.42 3.04
CA LEU A 219 1.21 14.26 4.44
C LEU A 219 0.24 13.08 4.64
N GLY A 220 -0.71 12.90 3.73
CA GLY A 220 -1.64 11.75 3.74
C GLY A 220 -0.92 10.40 3.71
N PHE A 221 0.19 10.29 2.97
CA PHE A 221 1.06 9.12 3.01
C PHE A 221 1.69 8.93 4.40
N GLY A 222 2.14 10.01 5.05
CA GLY A 222 2.65 9.95 6.42
C GLY A 222 1.59 9.44 7.40
N VAL A 223 0.35 9.95 7.31
CA VAL A 223 -0.79 9.48 8.12
C VAL A 223 -1.06 7.99 7.84
N MET A 224 -1.01 7.57 6.58
CA MET A 224 -1.19 6.16 6.19
C MET A 224 -0.11 5.27 6.80
N LEU A 225 1.18 5.65 6.70
CA LEU A 225 2.27 4.87 7.30
C LEU A 225 2.12 4.76 8.82
N PHE A 226 1.72 5.85 9.48
CA PHE A 226 1.46 5.81 10.90
C PHE A 226 0.28 4.88 11.24
N THR A 227 -0.81 4.93 10.47
CA THR A 227 -1.97 4.04 10.64
C THR A 227 -1.56 2.57 10.47
N TYR A 228 -0.72 2.26 9.48
CA TYR A 228 -0.28 0.89 9.20
C TYR A 228 0.77 0.39 10.19
N LEU A 229 1.91 1.08 10.27
CA LEU A 229 3.07 0.65 11.06
C LEU A 229 3.08 1.26 12.46
N GLY A 230 2.85 2.58 12.57
CA GLY A 230 2.98 3.30 13.82
C GLY A 230 2.03 2.78 14.89
N VAL A 231 0.75 2.65 14.55
CA VAL A 231 -0.25 2.13 15.50
C VAL A 231 0.07 0.70 15.92
N SER A 232 0.49 -0.16 14.97
CA SER A 232 0.82 -1.57 15.27
C SER A 232 2.06 -1.71 16.15
N MET A 233 3.03 -0.79 16.05
CA MET A 233 4.28 -0.86 16.80
C MET A 233 4.22 -0.12 18.15
N LEU A 234 3.42 0.96 18.25
CA LEU A 234 3.43 1.88 19.40
C LEU A 234 2.20 1.73 20.30
N MET A 235 1.11 1.16 19.80
CA MET A 235 -0.15 1.06 20.53
C MET A 235 -0.59 -0.39 20.68
N LYS A 236 -0.95 -0.79 21.92
CA LYS A 236 -1.59 -2.09 22.13
C LYS A 236 -3.00 -2.06 21.54
N SER A 237 -3.28 -2.96 20.63
CA SER A 237 -4.56 -3.06 19.92
C SER A 237 -4.95 -4.53 19.76
N SER A 238 -6.24 -4.83 19.78
CA SER A 238 -6.79 -6.15 19.44
C SER A 238 -6.46 -6.61 18.02
N HIS A 239 -5.92 -5.71 17.18
CA HIS A 239 -5.46 -5.96 15.81
C HIS A 239 -3.93 -6.17 15.69
N SER A 240 -3.19 -6.22 16.81
CA SER A 240 -1.74 -6.51 16.81
C SER A 240 -1.54 -8.03 16.87
N PHE A 241 -1.47 -8.65 15.70
CA PHE A 241 -1.19 -10.07 15.50
C PHE A 241 0.20 -10.28 14.91
#